data_af026d634af5a804e2e8e8ebf65e6b76
#
_entry.id   af026d634af5a804e2e8e8ebf65e6b76
#
_cell.length_a   1.000
_cell.length_b   1.000
_cell.length_c   1.000
_cell.angle_alpha   90.00
_cell.angle_beta   90.00
_cell.angle_gamma   90.00
#
_symmetry.space_group_name_H-M   'P 1'
#
loop_
_entity.id
_entity.type
_entity.pdbx_description
1 polymer ?
#
loop_
_entity_poly.entity_id
_entity_poly.type
_entity_poly.pdbx_seq_one_letter_code
_entity_poly.pdbx_strand_id
1 'polypeptide(L)'
;MPYVVYILECSDGSYYTGSTNDIAKRLWQHEQGVESSSYTYSRRPVKLVWVPEEVEHYYDALRWEWQIKGWSRVKKQALIRGEFDAIHKIVKAERKKREQNKRQTPR
;
A
#
# COMPACT_ATOMS: atom_id res chain seq x y z
N MET A 1 4.82 4.17 -20.49
CA MET A 1 4.93 5.27 -19.52
C MET A 1 5.27 4.73 -18.15
N PRO A 2 6.14 5.40 -17.39
CA PRO A 2 6.44 4.96 -16.01
C PRO A 2 5.23 5.13 -15.10
N TYR A 3 5.08 4.20 -14.19
CA TYR A 3 4.05 4.23 -13.15
C TYR A 3 4.70 4.26 -11.77
N VAL A 4 4.02 4.86 -10.82
CA VAL A 4 4.42 4.82 -9.41
C VAL A 4 3.29 4.25 -8.58
N VAL A 5 3.66 3.45 -7.58
CA VAL A 5 2.76 3.02 -6.51
C VAL A 5 2.83 4.07 -5.41
N TYR A 6 1.71 4.40 -4.80
CA TYR A 6 1.67 5.39 -3.72
C TYR A 6 0.77 4.92 -2.60
N ILE A 7 1.00 5.46 -1.41
CA ILE A 7 0.13 5.23 -0.26
C ILE A 7 -0.37 6.57 0.26
N LEU A 8 -1.68 6.67 0.44
CA LEU A 8 -2.35 7.80 1.08
C LEU A 8 -2.79 7.40 2.48
N GLU A 9 -2.63 8.32 3.43
CA GLU A 9 -3.26 8.20 4.74
C GLU A 9 -4.57 8.99 4.71
N CYS A 10 -5.66 8.35 5.09
CA CYS A 10 -6.98 8.95 5.10
C CYS A 10 -7.29 9.58 6.46
N SER A 11 -8.34 10.40 6.52
CA SER A 11 -8.75 11.10 7.76
C SER A 11 -9.13 10.15 8.88
N ASP A 12 -9.60 8.95 8.55
CA ASP A 12 -9.95 7.91 9.52
C ASP A 12 -8.74 7.07 9.97
N GLY A 13 -7.54 7.42 9.50
CA GLY A 13 -6.31 6.69 9.82
C GLY A 13 -6.05 5.47 8.94
N SER A 14 -6.94 5.14 8.01
CA SER A 14 -6.73 4.03 7.09
C SER A 14 -5.75 4.41 5.98
N TYR A 15 -5.19 3.40 5.32
CA TYR A 15 -4.29 3.59 4.19
C TYR A 15 -4.92 3.14 2.88
N TYR A 16 -4.73 3.95 1.85
CA TYR A 16 -5.12 3.61 0.49
C TYR A 16 -3.86 3.45 -0.36
N THR A 17 -3.78 2.34 -1.08
CA THR A 17 -2.67 2.04 -2.01
C THR A 17 -3.18 2.12 -3.44
N GLY A 18 -2.49 2.86 -4.28
CA GLY A 18 -2.84 2.99 -5.68
C GLY A 18 -1.61 3.05 -6.56
N SER A 19 -1.82 3.13 -7.86
CA SER A 19 -0.77 3.35 -8.84
C SER A 19 -1.23 4.36 -9.88
N THR A 20 -0.30 5.11 -10.44
CA THR A 20 -0.60 6.14 -11.43
C THR A 20 0.64 6.48 -12.26
N ASN A 21 0.43 7.00 -13.44
CA ASN A 21 1.49 7.60 -14.25
C ASN A 21 1.64 9.12 -14.02
N ASP A 22 0.79 9.69 -13.17
CA ASP A 22 0.82 11.12 -12.85
C ASP A 22 0.35 11.31 -11.40
N ILE A 23 1.31 11.29 -10.47
CA ILE A 23 1.01 11.37 -9.03
C ILE A 23 0.37 12.70 -8.63
N ALA A 24 0.81 13.81 -9.21
CA ALA A 24 0.27 15.12 -8.89
C ALA A 24 -1.21 15.23 -9.29
N LYS A 25 -1.55 14.78 -10.48
CA LYS A 25 -2.92 14.76 -10.98
C LYS A 25 -3.80 13.83 -10.17
N ARG A 26 -3.29 12.62 -9.86
CA ARG A 26 -4.05 11.63 -9.09
C ARG A 26 -4.31 12.10 -7.67
N LEU A 27 -3.31 12.69 -7.02
CA LEU A 27 -3.46 13.26 -5.68
C LEU A 27 -4.53 14.36 -5.67
N TRP A 28 -4.47 15.25 -6.65
CA TRP A 28 -5.49 16.30 -6.81
C TRP A 28 -6.90 15.71 -6.95
N GLN A 29 -7.05 14.66 -7.77
CA GLN A 29 -8.35 13.99 -7.95
C GLN A 29 -8.86 13.39 -6.63
N HIS A 30 -8.00 12.77 -5.84
CA HIS A 30 -8.38 12.25 -4.52
C HIS A 30 -8.79 13.36 -3.56
N GLU A 31 -8.05 14.45 -3.53
CA GLU A 31 -8.33 15.59 -2.64
C GLU A 31 -9.65 16.27 -3.01
N GLN A 32 -9.94 16.41 -4.30
CA GLN A 32 -11.19 17.05 -4.76
C GLN A 32 -12.40 16.11 -4.72
N GLY A 33 -12.18 14.82 -4.52
CA GLY A 33 -13.28 13.85 -4.53
C GLY A 33 -13.93 13.72 -5.90
N VAL A 34 -13.13 13.64 -6.95
CA VAL A 34 -13.62 13.58 -8.33
C VAL A 34 -14.48 12.34 -8.57
N GLU A 35 -14.12 11.22 -7.92
CA GLU A 35 -14.85 9.97 -8.08
C GLU A 35 -15.50 9.56 -6.77
N SER A 36 -16.85 9.70 -6.73
CA SER A 36 -17.64 9.44 -5.52
C SER A 36 -17.62 7.98 -5.08
N SER A 37 -17.34 7.04 -5.99
CA SER A 37 -17.24 5.62 -5.68
C SER A 37 -15.86 5.22 -5.14
N SER A 38 -14.89 6.13 -5.12
CA SER A 38 -13.55 5.85 -4.63
C SER A 38 -13.53 5.63 -3.12
N TYR A 39 -12.67 4.71 -2.67
CA TYR A 39 -12.42 4.46 -1.25
C TYR A 39 -12.10 5.73 -0.47
N THR A 40 -11.35 6.64 -1.08
CA THR A 40 -10.90 7.88 -0.43
C THR A 40 -11.96 8.97 -0.34
N TYR A 41 -13.03 8.88 -1.11
CA TYR A 41 -14.04 9.94 -1.21
C TYR A 41 -14.62 10.36 0.14
N SER A 42 -15.09 9.39 0.92
CA SER A 42 -15.69 9.65 2.25
C SER A 42 -14.64 9.74 3.36
N ARG A 43 -13.37 9.55 3.03
CA ARG A 43 -12.25 9.52 3.98
C ARG A 43 -11.29 10.69 3.81
N ARG A 44 -11.73 11.73 3.09
CA ARG A 44 -10.96 12.98 2.94
C ARG A 44 -10.95 13.76 4.25
N PRO A 45 -9.93 14.57 4.53
CA PRO A 45 -8.77 14.81 3.69
C PRO A 45 -7.79 13.64 3.67
N VAL A 46 -7.06 13.50 2.57
CA VAL A 46 -6.04 12.47 2.40
C VAL A 46 -4.66 13.10 2.33
N LYS A 47 -3.66 12.31 2.72
CA LYS A 47 -2.27 12.78 2.74
C LYS A 47 -1.39 11.74 2.06
N LEU A 48 -0.52 12.19 1.15
CA LEU A 48 0.47 11.32 0.53
C LEU A 48 1.55 11.00 1.56
N VAL A 49 1.72 9.73 1.92
CA VAL A 49 2.67 9.31 2.94
C VAL A 49 3.80 8.43 2.41
N TRP A 50 3.66 7.90 1.21
CA TRP A 50 4.71 7.10 0.60
C TRP A 50 4.62 7.06 -0.91
N VAL A 51 5.78 7.23 -1.56
CA VAL A 51 6.03 6.90 -2.96
C VAL A 51 7.45 6.35 -3.05
N PRO A 52 7.73 5.42 -3.99
CA PRO A 52 9.10 4.97 -4.21
C PRO A 52 9.93 6.07 -4.87
N GLU A 53 11.25 6.01 -4.66
CA GLU A 53 12.19 6.96 -5.30
C GLU A 53 12.29 6.73 -6.80
N GLU A 54 12.16 5.49 -7.24
CA GLU A 54 12.25 5.09 -8.63
C GLU A 54 10.88 4.75 -9.20
N VAL A 55 10.66 5.14 -10.46
CA VAL A 55 9.45 4.77 -11.18
C VAL A 55 9.59 3.35 -11.74
N GLU A 56 8.49 2.65 -11.77
CA GLU A 56 8.43 1.27 -12.23
C GLU A 56 7.80 1.18 -13.62
N HIS A 57 8.04 0.09 -14.32
CA HIS A 57 7.24 -0.26 -15.47
C HIS A 57 5.80 -0.55 -15.03
N TYR A 58 4.85 -0.33 -15.94
CA TYR A 58 3.43 -0.50 -15.66
C TYR A 58 3.09 -1.83 -14.96
N TYR A 59 3.59 -2.94 -15.49
CA TYR A 59 3.29 -4.26 -14.91
C TYR A 59 3.93 -4.45 -13.54
N ASP A 60 5.13 -3.93 -13.32
CA ASP A 60 5.80 -4.02 -12.03
C ASP A 60 5.07 -3.15 -10.99
N ALA A 61 4.62 -1.96 -11.39
CA ALA A 61 3.85 -1.09 -10.51
C ALA A 61 2.53 -1.73 -10.11
N LEU A 62 1.81 -2.36 -11.03
CA LEU A 62 0.57 -3.08 -10.74
C LEU A 62 0.80 -4.23 -9.78
N ARG A 63 1.89 -4.97 -9.95
CA ARG A 63 2.26 -6.07 -9.06
C ARG A 63 2.55 -5.57 -7.65
N TRP A 64 3.33 -4.49 -7.52
CA TRP A 64 3.62 -3.86 -6.24
C TRP A 64 2.37 -3.33 -5.55
N GLU A 65 1.53 -2.63 -6.30
CA GLU A 65 0.25 -2.14 -5.78
C GLU A 65 -0.58 -3.29 -5.19
N TRP A 66 -0.71 -4.37 -5.95
CA TRP A 66 -1.49 -5.52 -5.55
C TRP A 66 -0.94 -6.18 -4.29
N GLN A 67 0.38 -6.33 -4.21
CA GLN A 67 1.04 -6.87 -3.01
C GLN A 67 0.84 -5.98 -1.80
N ILE A 68 1.10 -4.68 -1.94
CA ILE A 68 1.01 -3.72 -0.82
C ILE A 68 -0.44 -3.60 -0.32
N LYS A 69 -1.41 -3.67 -1.20
CA LYS A 69 -2.83 -3.68 -0.79
C LYS A 69 -3.16 -4.81 0.17
N GLY A 70 -2.52 -5.96 0.00
CA GLY A 70 -2.70 -7.12 0.88
C GLY A 70 -1.88 -7.08 2.17
N TRP A 71 -1.03 -6.08 2.35
CA TRP A 71 -0.18 -5.99 3.54
C TRP A 71 -0.98 -5.52 4.76
N SER A 72 -0.54 -5.98 5.94
CA SER A 72 -1.08 -5.50 7.21
C SER A 72 -0.75 -4.02 7.42
N ARG A 73 -1.49 -3.38 8.32
CA ARG A 73 -1.25 -1.98 8.70
C ARG A 73 0.18 -1.78 9.21
N VAL A 74 0.67 -2.68 10.07
CA VAL A 74 2.01 -2.61 10.63
C VAL A 74 3.08 -2.65 9.53
N LYS A 75 2.89 -3.51 8.56
CA LYS A 75 3.81 -3.65 7.42
C LYS A 75 3.82 -2.42 6.52
N LYS A 76 2.65 -1.83 6.27
CA LYS A 76 2.54 -0.57 5.53
C LYS A 76 3.22 0.57 6.28
N GLN A 77 3.04 0.65 7.59
CA GLN A 77 3.69 1.66 8.43
C GLN A 77 5.22 1.53 8.39
N ALA A 78 5.74 0.31 8.41
CA ALA A 78 7.18 0.06 8.29
C ALA A 78 7.71 0.53 6.94
N LEU A 79 6.98 0.29 5.86
CA LEU A 79 7.34 0.78 4.53
C LEU A 79 7.37 2.30 4.47
N ILE A 80 6.36 2.95 5.02
CA ILE A 80 6.25 4.43 5.06
C ILE A 80 7.44 5.04 5.82
N ARG A 81 7.89 4.41 6.89
CA ARG A 81 9.03 4.87 7.69
C ARG A 81 10.39 4.50 7.08
N GLY A 82 10.42 3.70 6.02
CA GLY A 82 11.66 3.20 5.46
C GLY A 82 12.35 2.15 6.31
N GLU A 83 11.63 1.49 7.18
CA GLU A 83 12.14 0.47 8.11
C GLU A 83 12.13 -0.91 7.45
N PHE A 84 13.01 -1.13 6.48
CA PHE A 84 13.02 -2.38 5.69
C PHE A 84 13.36 -3.60 6.54
N ASP A 85 14.22 -3.46 7.56
CA ASP A 85 14.53 -4.54 8.49
C ASP A 85 13.29 -4.99 9.26
N ALA A 86 12.44 -4.05 9.67
CA ALA A 86 11.19 -4.35 10.33
C ALA A 86 10.25 -5.16 9.42
N ILE A 87 10.21 -4.83 8.13
CA ILE A 87 9.43 -5.57 7.13
C ILE A 87 9.92 -7.03 7.04
N HIS A 88 11.23 -7.24 7.00
CA HIS A 88 11.82 -8.59 6.97
C HIS A 88 11.42 -9.40 8.21
N LYS A 89 11.45 -8.80 9.38
CA LYS A 89 11.03 -9.45 10.64
C LYS A 89 9.55 -9.83 10.59
N ILE A 90 8.70 -8.95 10.09
CA ILE A 90 7.27 -9.21 9.94
C ILE A 90 7.03 -10.38 8.98
N VAL A 91 7.70 -10.39 7.83
CA VAL A 91 7.61 -11.47 6.84
C VAL A 91 8.02 -12.80 7.43
N LYS A 92 9.12 -12.84 8.20
CA LYS A 92 9.59 -14.05 8.88
C LYS A 92 8.54 -14.55 9.88
N ALA A 93 7.96 -13.66 10.67
CA ALA A 93 6.93 -14.01 11.64
C ALA A 93 5.67 -14.58 10.97
N GLU A 94 5.23 -13.96 9.88
CA GLU A 94 4.09 -14.43 9.08
C GLU A 94 4.35 -15.81 8.49
N ARG A 95 5.56 -16.04 7.95
CA ARG A 95 5.95 -17.31 7.36
C ARG A 95 5.98 -18.41 8.41
N LYS A 96 6.56 -18.14 9.57
CA LYS A 96 6.61 -19.07 10.70
C LYS A 96 5.21 -19.45 11.18
N LYS A 97 4.32 -18.47 11.28
CA LYS A 97 2.93 -18.69 11.67
C LYS A 97 2.19 -19.57 10.66
N ARG A 98 2.40 -19.38 9.36
CA ARG A 98 1.82 -20.21 8.32
C ARG A 98 2.30 -21.66 8.41
N GLU A 99 3.57 -21.87 8.65
CA GLU A 99 4.13 -23.22 8.81
C GLU A 99 3.53 -23.94 10.02
N GLN A 100 3.39 -23.24 11.14
CA GLN A 100 2.73 -23.79 12.34
C GLN A 100 1.28 -24.16 12.08
N ASN A 101 0.54 -23.33 11.35
CA ASN A 101 -0.84 -23.60 11.01
C ASN A 101 -0.97 -24.83 10.09
N LYS A 102 -0.06 -24.99 9.14
CA LYS A 102 -0.02 -26.17 8.25
C LYS A 102 0.22 -27.45 9.03
N ARG A 103 1.09 -27.42 10.05
CA ARG A 103 1.38 -28.59 10.90
C ARG A 103 0.20 -28.99 11.78
N GLN A 104 -0.63 -28.03 12.15
CA GLN A 104 -1.78 -28.23 13.03
C GLN A 104 -3.05 -28.65 12.28
N THR A 105 -3.07 -28.54 10.96
CA THR A 105 -4.24 -28.91 10.15
C THR A 105 -4.26 -30.43 9.98
N PRO A 106 -5.28 -31.14 10.49
CA PRO A 106 -5.41 -32.57 10.29
C PRO A 106 -5.66 -32.87 8.81
N ARG A 107 -5.05 -33.92 8.32
CA ARG A 107 -5.25 -34.36 6.95
C ARG A 107 -6.51 -35.22 6.84
#